data_a82f44b6cf3f9a50ce2448a0610d8aec
#
_entry.id   a82f44b6cf3f9a50ce2448a0610d8aec
#
_cell.length_a   1.000
_cell.length_b   1.000
_cell.length_c   1.000
_cell.angle_alpha   90.00
_cell.angle_beta   90.00
_cell.angle_gamma   90.00
#
_symmetry.space_group_name_H-M   'P 1'
#
loop_
_entity.id
_entity.type
_entity.pdbx_description
1 polymer ?
#
loop_
_entity_poly.entity_id
_entity_poly.type
_entity_poly.pdbx_seq_one_letter_code
_entity_poly.pdbx_strand_id
1 'polypeptide(L)'
;MPRLFGRTVQNRALGVSVVVLGTAAALTLPLAHKTFNLARAGTAYSAKILCSGVLMAGMDANRLKREDLALAQGLIQTQIDVNRGVVHAWAFLGLVRGKAVRQGNLGCSQAIANTKVVKLPDQRREQPTNPIVQTTPWKISSDAADIPPRINRNKLDKAIRKAFEDAQASAPKRTRAIVVVQDGWVIAERYADGITPETPLIGWSMSKSLTHALIGIAVENGQLRLNEPLSLPEWGNNNDDRQKITLDHLLRMNSGLRFDERSRSLDSDLVQMLTQEANTGTFASKQPLTGRVGRDWSYSSGTTNILSRGLRLAINNDPAYWSYPYEELFEPIGMNTAYLETDASGNFVASSLGWASARDWARFGLLYLNQGVWNGLQILPKSWVQHAVTSSKGSKKGYGAHWWLSSKRRRPDLPRDSYSAEGYEGQLILVVPSYKTVIVRLGQTPKRSSFNPNKFGASLLSALTPKK
;
A
#
# COMPACT_ATOMS: atom_id res chain seq x y z
N MET A 1 65.77 21.12 50.91
CA MET A 1 65.08 21.53 49.68
C MET A 1 64.11 20.47 49.28
N PRO A 2 62.83 20.72 49.41
CA PRO A 2 61.85 19.82 48.85
C PRO A 2 61.00 20.53 47.79
N ARG A 3 60.33 19.74 46.98
CA ARG A 3 59.25 20.05 46.00
C ARG A 3 59.68 19.87 44.52
N LEU A 4 59.35 18.71 44.01
CA LEU A 4 58.98 18.50 42.60
C LEU A 4 58.42 17.06 42.39
N PHE A 5 57.30 16.73 43.05
CA PHE A 5 56.51 15.56 42.71
C PHE A 5 55.04 15.87 43.06
N GLY A 6 54.28 16.44 42.12
CA GLY A 6 52.88 16.75 42.45
C GLY A 6 52.01 17.23 41.29
N ARG A 7 52.47 17.28 40.03
CA ARG A 7 51.66 17.83 38.93
C ARG A 7 51.37 16.89 37.76
N THR A 8 51.94 15.69 37.72
CA THR A 8 51.80 14.78 36.55
C THR A 8 50.69 13.75 36.71
N VAL A 9 50.17 13.52 37.91
CA VAL A 9 49.12 12.48 38.14
C VAL A 9 47.71 13.03 37.90
N GLN A 10 47.48 14.32 38.25
CA GLN A 10 46.15 14.94 38.07
C GLN A 10 45.77 15.15 36.58
N ASN A 11 46.73 15.44 35.69
CA ASN A 11 46.44 15.64 34.28
C ASN A 11 46.19 14.33 33.50
N ARG A 12 46.71 13.18 33.98
CA ARG A 12 46.41 11.87 33.38
C ARG A 12 45.03 11.36 33.75
N ALA A 13 44.57 11.61 34.96
CA ALA A 13 43.21 11.20 35.41
C ALA A 13 42.10 12.00 34.70
N LEU A 14 42.30 13.31 34.46
CA LEU A 14 41.36 14.12 33.69
C LEU A 14 41.32 13.71 32.20
N GLY A 15 42.48 13.41 31.59
CA GLY A 15 42.54 12.97 30.19
C GLY A 15 41.86 11.61 29.96
N VAL A 16 42.02 10.65 30.87
CA VAL A 16 41.36 9.34 30.79
C VAL A 16 39.85 9.46 31.00
N SER A 17 39.39 10.30 31.95
CA SER A 17 37.95 10.52 32.20
C SER A 17 37.29 11.20 31.03
N VAL A 18 37.91 12.15 30.35
CA VAL A 18 37.35 12.82 29.15
C VAL A 18 37.30 11.86 27.96
N VAL A 19 38.29 10.99 27.79
CA VAL A 19 38.33 9.99 26.72
C VAL A 19 37.24 8.90 26.96
N VAL A 20 37.10 8.42 28.20
CA VAL A 20 36.09 7.43 28.54
C VAL A 20 34.67 8.01 28.43
N LEU A 21 34.45 9.24 28.84
CA LEU A 21 33.15 9.93 28.65
C LEU A 21 32.90 10.24 27.18
N GLY A 22 33.90 10.63 26.41
CA GLY A 22 33.82 10.86 24.97
C GLY A 22 33.54 9.58 24.18
N THR A 23 34.19 8.47 24.52
CA THR A 23 33.92 7.17 23.87
C THR A 23 32.58 6.57 24.28
N ALA A 24 32.14 6.71 25.54
CA ALA A 24 30.83 6.33 25.99
C ALA A 24 29.73 7.16 25.30
N ALA A 25 29.90 8.47 25.17
CA ALA A 25 28.97 9.34 24.44
C ALA A 25 28.96 9.01 22.94
N ALA A 26 30.09 8.73 22.32
CA ALA A 26 30.18 8.35 20.91
C ALA A 26 29.49 7.00 20.60
N LEU A 27 29.44 6.08 21.55
CA LEU A 27 28.73 4.80 21.42
C LEU A 27 27.25 4.89 21.80
N THR A 28 26.90 5.73 22.78
CA THR A 28 25.50 5.85 23.26
C THR A 28 24.64 6.78 22.40
N LEU A 29 25.20 7.85 21.84
CA LEU A 29 24.49 8.80 20.98
C LEU A 29 23.86 8.15 19.72
N PRO A 30 24.59 7.33 18.92
CA PRO A 30 24.01 6.64 17.77
C PRO A 30 22.92 5.65 18.16
N LEU A 31 23.07 4.94 19.30
CA LEU A 31 22.07 4.01 19.81
C LEU A 31 20.83 4.75 20.29
N ALA A 32 20.98 5.84 21.01
CA ALA A 32 19.88 6.70 21.44
C ALA A 32 19.12 7.29 20.25
N HIS A 33 19.83 7.76 19.22
CA HIS A 33 19.23 8.27 18.00
C HIS A 33 18.41 7.20 17.24
N LYS A 34 18.95 5.99 17.08
CA LYS A 34 18.23 4.86 16.49
C LYS A 34 16.99 4.48 17.27
N THR A 35 17.09 4.42 18.60
CA THR A 35 15.96 4.11 19.48
C THR A 35 14.87 5.17 19.41
N PHE A 36 15.25 6.44 19.35
CA PHE A 36 14.32 7.55 19.19
C PHE A 36 13.59 7.53 17.84
N ASN A 37 14.32 7.27 16.74
CA ASN A 37 13.72 7.13 15.42
C ASN A 37 12.78 5.92 15.33
N LEU A 38 13.13 4.79 15.97
CA LEU A 38 12.26 3.63 16.10
C LEU A 38 10.94 4.00 16.80
N ALA A 39 11.04 4.72 17.93
CA ALA A 39 9.87 5.14 18.67
C ALA A 39 9.00 6.13 17.86
N ARG A 40 9.61 7.05 17.12
CA ARG A 40 8.88 7.98 16.23
C ARG A 40 8.11 7.23 15.15
N ALA A 41 8.79 6.35 14.42
CA ALA A 41 8.14 5.54 13.38
C ALA A 41 7.05 4.65 13.97
N GLY A 42 7.33 3.99 15.09
CA GLY A 42 6.39 3.11 15.78
C GLY A 42 5.15 3.82 16.31
N THR A 43 5.31 4.99 16.94
CA THR A 43 4.16 5.77 17.45
C THR A 43 3.32 6.32 16.30
N ALA A 44 3.93 6.83 15.23
CA ALA A 44 3.25 7.30 14.03
C ALA A 44 2.47 6.16 13.36
N TYR A 45 3.11 5.02 13.14
CA TYR A 45 2.49 3.82 12.57
C TYR A 45 1.33 3.30 13.43
N SER A 46 1.52 3.21 14.76
CA SER A 46 0.48 2.72 15.67
C SER A 46 -0.75 3.62 15.68
N ALA A 47 -0.56 4.95 15.75
CA ALA A 47 -1.66 5.89 15.66
C ALA A 47 -2.42 5.76 14.34
N LYS A 48 -1.68 5.64 13.22
CA LYS A 48 -2.24 5.53 11.87
C LYS A 48 -3.06 4.27 11.69
N ILE A 49 -2.51 3.09 12.02
CA ILE A 49 -3.19 1.80 11.84
C ILE A 49 -4.43 1.70 12.72
N LEU A 50 -4.37 2.18 13.97
CA LEU A 50 -5.54 2.19 14.84
C LEU A 50 -6.61 3.19 14.38
N CYS A 51 -6.22 4.37 13.89
CA CYS A 51 -7.17 5.31 13.34
C CYS A 51 -7.91 4.71 12.13
N SER A 52 -7.18 4.20 11.14
CA SER A 52 -7.78 3.65 9.93
C SER A 52 -8.53 2.34 10.21
N GLY A 53 -7.96 1.45 11.00
CA GLY A 53 -8.57 0.15 11.28
C GLY A 53 -9.79 0.24 12.20
N VAL A 54 -9.75 1.08 13.24
CA VAL A 54 -10.88 1.19 14.19
C VAL A 54 -11.91 2.21 13.72
N LEU A 55 -11.48 3.44 13.40
CA LEU A 55 -12.44 4.54 13.15
C LEU A 55 -13.01 4.51 11.73
N MET A 56 -12.33 3.84 10.78
CA MET A 56 -12.78 3.74 9.39
C MET A 56 -13.28 2.35 9.03
N ALA A 57 -12.49 1.31 9.36
CA ALA A 57 -12.82 -0.06 8.98
C ALA A 57 -13.64 -0.83 10.02
N GLY A 58 -13.91 -0.24 11.20
CA GLY A 58 -14.70 -0.87 12.26
C GLY A 58 -14.05 -2.11 12.88
N MET A 59 -12.76 -2.29 12.73
CA MET A 59 -12.04 -3.47 13.25
C MET A 59 -11.82 -3.38 14.75
N ASP A 60 -11.75 -4.54 15.40
CA ASP A 60 -11.44 -4.63 16.83
C ASP A 60 -10.04 -4.10 17.15
N ALA A 61 -9.97 -3.13 18.08
CA ALA A 61 -8.72 -2.48 18.47
C ALA A 61 -7.71 -3.45 19.09
N ASN A 62 -8.18 -4.43 19.88
CA ASN A 62 -7.31 -5.41 20.54
C ASN A 62 -6.72 -6.38 19.50
N ARG A 63 -7.51 -6.76 18.50
CA ARG A 63 -7.01 -7.54 17.38
C ARG A 63 -5.90 -6.80 16.63
N LEU A 64 -6.11 -5.54 16.28
CA LEU A 64 -5.08 -4.73 15.60
C LEU A 64 -3.80 -4.62 16.44
N LYS A 65 -3.94 -4.42 17.75
CA LYS A 65 -2.78 -4.39 18.65
C LYS A 65 -2.03 -5.72 18.67
N ARG A 66 -2.73 -6.85 18.73
CA ARG A 66 -2.10 -8.17 18.76
C ARG A 66 -1.50 -8.61 17.44
N GLU A 67 -2.11 -8.23 16.29
CA GLU A 67 -1.70 -8.70 14.98
C GLU A 67 -0.84 -7.68 14.24
N ASP A 68 -1.37 -6.47 14.00
CA ASP A 68 -0.74 -5.44 13.16
C ASP A 68 0.35 -4.67 13.91
N LEU A 69 0.17 -4.51 15.22
CA LEU A 69 1.08 -3.76 16.08
C LEU A 69 1.87 -4.66 17.05
N ALA A 70 1.99 -5.94 16.76
CA ALA A 70 2.66 -6.93 17.63
C ALA A 70 4.08 -6.50 18.04
N LEU A 71 4.85 -5.87 17.15
CA LEU A 71 6.20 -5.37 17.46
C LEU A 71 6.21 -4.14 18.35
N ALA A 72 5.11 -3.40 18.43
CA ALA A 72 4.96 -2.22 19.28
C ALA A 72 4.32 -2.55 20.66
N GLN A 73 3.83 -3.77 20.83
CA GLN A 73 3.12 -4.20 22.02
C GLN A 73 4.03 -4.09 23.25
N GLY A 74 3.52 -3.45 24.32
CA GLY A 74 4.28 -3.18 25.53
C GLY A 74 5.26 -2.00 25.47
N LEU A 75 5.61 -1.52 24.28
CA LEU A 75 6.54 -0.40 24.08
C LEU A 75 5.82 0.91 23.76
N ILE A 76 4.66 0.83 23.10
CA ILE A 76 3.87 1.98 22.67
C ILE A 76 2.50 1.92 23.32
N GLN A 77 2.13 2.99 24.00
CA GLN A 77 0.80 3.19 24.56
C GLN A 77 -0.07 3.93 23.54
N THR A 78 -1.38 3.66 23.55
CA THR A 78 -2.31 4.21 22.57
C THR A 78 -3.62 4.59 23.21
N GLN A 79 -4.22 5.69 22.75
CA GLN A 79 -5.55 6.16 23.14
C GLN A 79 -6.36 6.48 21.90
N ILE A 80 -7.58 5.98 21.83
CA ILE A 80 -8.52 6.20 20.72
C ILE A 80 -9.64 7.10 21.26
N ASP A 81 -9.78 8.28 20.68
CA ASP A 81 -10.91 9.19 20.92
C ASP A 81 -11.86 9.11 19.72
N VAL A 82 -12.89 8.27 19.86
CA VAL A 82 -13.87 8.03 18.79
C VAL A 82 -14.66 9.30 18.49
N ASN A 83 -15.03 10.08 19.50
CA ASN A 83 -15.87 11.26 19.37
C ASN A 83 -15.15 12.38 18.60
N ARG A 84 -13.84 12.54 18.85
CA ARG A 84 -13.01 13.52 18.15
C ARG A 84 -12.39 12.99 16.85
N GLY A 85 -12.52 11.69 16.58
CA GLY A 85 -11.88 11.04 15.44
C GLY A 85 -10.35 11.08 15.52
N VAL A 86 -9.76 10.94 16.70
CA VAL A 86 -8.31 11.09 16.90
C VAL A 86 -7.74 9.87 17.60
N VAL A 87 -6.58 9.43 17.15
CA VAL A 87 -5.78 8.42 17.84
C VAL A 87 -4.44 9.01 18.23
N HIS A 88 -4.08 8.87 19.50
CA HIS A 88 -2.77 9.20 20.05
C HIS A 88 -1.98 7.92 20.32
N ALA A 89 -0.68 7.97 20.09
CA ALA A 89 0.28 6.95 20.50
C ALA A 89 1.51 7.61 21.10
N TRP A 90 2.11 6.99 22.12
CA TRP A 90 3.29 7.54 22.77
C TRP A 90 4.22 6.46 23.32
N ALA A 91 5.49 6.81 23.39
CA ALA A 91 6.56 6.01 23.98
C ALA A 91 7.39 6.89 24.95
N PHE A 92 8.22 6.25 25.78
CA PHE A 92 9.12 6.93 26.72
C PHE A 92 8.40 7.98 27.58
N LEU A 93 7.34 7.57 28.31
CA LEU A 93 6.56 8.45 29.17
C LEU A 93 6.00 9.70 28.45
N GLY A 94 5.78 9.61 27.14
CA GLY A 94 5.21 10.70 26.35
C GLY A 94 6.23 11.64 25.71
N LEU A 95 7.52 11.35 25.81
CA LEU A 95 8.57 12.12 25.10
C LEU A 95 8.47 11.98 23.58
N VAL A 96 8.04 10.79 23.10
CA VAL A 96 7.79 10.56 21.68
C VAL A 96 6.31 10.33 21.47
N ARG A 97 5.71 11.10 20.55
CA ARG A 97 4.28 11.06 20.31
C ARG A 97 3.98 10.90 18.83
N GLY A 98 2.98 10.09 18.51
CA GLY A 98 2.34 9.97 17.22
C GLY A 98 0.85 10.34 17.33
N LYS A 99 0.30 10.91 16.28
CA LYS A 99 -1.13 11.28 16.22
C LYS A 99 -1.66 11.02 14.83
N ALA A 100 -2.86 10.46 14.73
CA ALA A 100 -3.61 10.37 13.48
C ALA A 100 -5.01 10.93 13.68
N VAL A 101 -5.56 11.55 12.63
CA VAL A 101 -6.85 12.25 12.67
C VAL A 101 -7.71 11.73 11.54
N ARG A 102 -8.95 11.36 11.85
CA ARG A 102 -9.96 10.99 10.85
C ARG A 102 -10.33 12.20 9.99
N GLN A 103 -10.37 12.01 8.69
CA GLN A 103 -10.69 13.00 7.66
C GLN A 103 -12.00 12.64 6.95
N GLY A 104 -13.11 12.66 7.69
CA GLY A 104 -14.40 12.24 7.12
C GLY A 104 -14.33 10.85 6.50
N ASN A 105 -14.76 10.71 5.26
CA ASN A 105 -14.74 9.46 4.49
C ASN A 105 -13.41 9.21 3.76
N LEU A 106 -12.48 10.15 3.81
CA LEU A 106 -11.15 10.05 3.16
C LEU A 106 -10.11 9.34 4.03
N GLY A 107 -10.56 8.65 5.08
CA GLY A 107 -9.69 7.87 5.95
C GLY A 107 -9.05 8.68 7.06
N CYS A 108 -7.83 8.34 7.41
CA CYS A 108 -7.05 8.99 8.46
C CYS A 108 -5.77 9.60 7.91
N SER A 109 -5.41 10.81 8.35
CA SER A 109 -4.11 11.42 8.06
C SER A 109 -3.24 11.47 9.32
N GLN A 110 -1.94 11.22 9.16
CA GLN A 110 -0.99 11.40 10.26
C GLN A 110 -0.75 12.89 10.51
N ALA A 111 -0.75 13.30 11.76
CA ALA A 111 -0.28 14.60 12.18
C ALA A 111 1.23 14.52 12.43
N ILE A 112 2.01 15.07 11.52
CA ILE A 112 3.47 15.15 11.64
C ILE A 112 3.81 16.39 12.50
N ALA A 113 4.79 16.27 13.37
CA ALA A 113 5.19 17.34 14.30
C ALA A 113 5.33 18.69 13.57
N ASN A 114 4.75 19.74 14.17
CA ASN A 114 4.72 21.12 13.64
C ASN A 114 4.02 21.31 12.28
N THR A 115 3.34 20.29 11.73
CA THR A 115 2.56 20.43 10.51
C THR A 115 1.07 20.39 10.84
N LYS A 116 0.34 21.39 10.37
CA LYS A 116 -1.13 21.39 10.46
C LYS A 116 -1.66 20.39 9.42
N VAL A 117 -2.41 19.39 9.87
CA VAL A 117 -3.13 18.49 8.97
C VAL A 117 -4.16 19.30 8.19
N VAL A 118 -4.14 19.22 6.88
CA VAL A 118 -5.15 19.86 6.03
C VAL A 118 -6.50 19.23 6.38
N LYS A 119 -7.48 20.08 6.72
CA LYS A 119 -8.86 19.60 6.97
C LYS A 119 -9.51 19.33 5.63
N LEU A 120 -9.84 18.08 5.39
CA LEU A 120 -10.54 17.66 4.19
C LEU A 120 -12.04 17.90 4.36
N PRO A 121 -12.79 18.23 3.30
CA PRO A 121 -14.22 18.33 3.37
C PRO A 121 -14.84 16.98 3.70
N ASP A 122 -15.89 16.99 4.49
CA ASP A 122 -16.70 15.78 4.69
C ASP A 122 -17.49 15.55 3.39
N GLN A 123 -16.97 14.70 2.55
CA GLN A 123 -17.69 14.29 1.35
C GLN A 123 -18.78 13.31 1.80
N ARG A 124 -19.95 13.84 2.11
CA ARG A 124 -21.14 13.02 2.32
C ARG A 124 -21.40 12.26 1.02
N ARG A 125 -21.08 10.98 1.04
CA ARG A 125 -21.64 10.07 0.06
C ARG A 125 -23.14 9.97 0.36
N GLU A 126 -23.95 10.60 -0.42
CA GLU A 126 -25.30 10.08 -0.62
C GLU A 126 -25.08 8.68 -1.18
N GLN A 127 -25.56 7.65 -0.48
CA GLN A 127 -25.57 6.33 -1.07
C GLN A 127 -26.28 6.47 -2.42
N PRO A 128 -25.71 5.92 -3.52
CA PRO A 128 -26.36 6.04 -4.82
C PRO A 128 -27.81 5.58 -4.66
N THR A 129 -28.74 6.50 -4.83
CA THR A 129 -30.19 6.27 -4.68
C THR A 129 -30.74 5.33 -5.74
N ASN A 130 -29.94 5.06 -6.76
CA ASN A 130 -30.18 3.98 -7.70
C ASN A 130 -29.27 2.79 -7.32
N PRO A 131 -29.84 1.62 -6.93
CA PRO A 131 -29.07 0.40 -6.97
C PRO A 131 -28.62 0.25 -8.42
N ILE A 132 -27.31 0.45 -8.68
CA ILE A 132 -26.72 0.07 -9.97
C ILE A 132 -27.20 -1.35 -10.19
N VAL A 133 -28.11 -1.50 -11.15
CA VAL A 133 -28.66 -2.81 -11.50
C VAL A 133 -27.47 -3.73 -11.66
N GLN A 134 -27.40 -4.76 -10.80
CA GLN A 134 -26.27 -5.70 -10.77
C GLN A 134 -26.31 -6.58 -12.05
N THR A 135 -26.11 -5.93 -13.18
CA THR A 135 -25.94 -6.62 -14.45
C THR A 135 -24.45 -6.82 -14.66
N THR A 136 -24.03 -8.09 -14.60
CA THR A 136 -22.69 -8.56 -15.02
C THR A 136 -21.61 -7.46 -15.25
N PRO A 137 -20.40 -7.52 -14.65
CA PRO A 137 -19.63 -8.75 -14.54
C PRO A 137 -19.59 -9.37 -13.14
N TRP A 138 -20.41 -8.92 -12.20
CA TRP A 138 -20.37 -9.35 -10.81
C TRP A 138 -21.69 -10.07 -10.43
N LYS A 139 -21.61 -11.37 -10.17
CA LYS A 139 -22.73 -12.17 -9.72
C LYS A 139 -22.38 -12.85 -8.39
N ILE A 140 -23.23 -12.64 -7.39
CA ILE A 140 -23.19 -13.40 -6.14
C ILE A 140 -24.38 -14.34 -6.21
N SER A 141 -24.12 -15.67 -6.16
CA SER A 141 -25.18 -16.64 -6.02
C SER A 141 -25.35 -17.01 -4.55
N SER A 142 -26.56 -16.96 -4.07
CA SER A 142 -26.97 -17.56 -2.79
C SER A 142 -27.12 -19.07 -2.90
N ASP A 143 -27.26 -19.60 -4.11
CA ASP A 143 -27.50 -21.01 -4.38
C ASP A 143 -26.26 -21.65 -5.05
N ALA A 144 -25.86 -22.80 -4.51
CA ALA A 144 -24.75 -23.59 -5.07
C ALA A 144 -25.06 -24.11 -6.48
N ALA A 145 -26.34 -24.23 -6.87
CA ALA A 145 -26.79 -24.70 -8.18
C ALA A 145 -26.50 -23.70 -9.31
N ASP A 146 -26.44 -22.41 -9.01
CA ASP A 146 -26.17 -21.33 -9.99
C ASP A 146 -24.71 -21.21 -10.42
N ILE A 147 -23.81 -21.84 -9.66
CA ILE A 147 -22.36 -21.75 -9.96
C ILE A 147 -21.99 -22.77 -11.04
N PRO A 148 -21.22 -22.39 -12.06
CA PRO A 148 -20.89 -23.26 -13.16
C PRO A 148 -20.40 -24.66 -12.74
N PRO A 149 -20.89 -25.76 -13.34
CA PRO A 149 -20.62 -27.14 -12.90
C PRO A 149 -19.17 -27.61 -13.11
N ARG A 150 -18.30 -26.75 -13.66
CA ARG A 150 -16.91 -27.05 -13.99
C ARG A 150 -15.91 -26.83 -12.83
N ILE A 151 -16.41 -26.71 -11.59
CA ILE A 151 -15.59 -26.43 -10.40
C ILE A 151 -15.53 -27.65 -9.51
N ASN A 152 -14.31 -28.09 -9.17
CA ASN A 152 -14.12 -29.10 -8.13
C ASN A 152 -14.19 -28.43 -6.75
N ARG A 153 -15.39 -28.39 -6.17
CA ARG A 153 -15.69 -27.72 -4.90
C ARG A 153 -14.83 -28.24 -3.75
N ASN A 154 -14.64 -29.55 -3.64
CA ASN A 154 -13.85 -30.16 -2.57
C ASN A 154 -12.39 -29.68 -2.61
N LYS A 155 -11.81 -29.57 -3.82
CA LYS A 155 -10.45 -29.04 -3.99
C LYS A 155 -10.39 -27.55 -3.67
N LEU A 156 -11.40 -26.77 -4.12
CA LEU A 156 -11.47 -25.33 -3.87
C LEU A 156 -11.56 -25.05 -2.38
N ASP A 157 -12.48 -25.69 -1.67
CA ASP A 157 -12.66 -25.54 -0.23
C ASP A 157 -11.43 -25.97 0.56
N LYS A 158 -10.78 -27.07 0.16
CA LYS A 158 -9.52 -27.53 0.79
C LYS A 158 -8.43 -26.48 0.63
N ALA A 159 -8.28 -25.88 -0.55
CA ALA A 159 -7.27 -24.86 -0.82
C ALA A 159 -7.54 -23.59 0.02
N ILE A 160 -8.81 -23.16 0.13
CA ILE A 160 -9.21 -22.02 0.94
C ILE A 160 -9.00 -22.30 2.42
N ARG A 161 -9.46 -23.44 2.96
CA ARG A 161 -9.22 -23.80 4.37
C ARG A 161 -7.73 -23.76 4.70
N LYS A 162 -6.89 -24.38 3.87
CA LYS A 162 -5.44 -24.39 4.05
C LYS A 162 -4.82 -22.99 4.11
N ALA A 163 -5.40 -22.02 3.41
CA ALA A 163 -4.92 -20.63 3.44
C ALA A 163 -5.26 -19.90 4.75
N PHE A 164 -6.27 -20.33 5.50
CA PHE A 164 -6.64 -19.83 6.82
C PHE A 164 -5.96 -20.59 7.97
N GLU A 165 -5.46 -21.81 7.73
CA GLU A 165 -4.79 -22.60 8.77
C GLU A 165 -3.44 -21.98 9.13
N ASP A 166 -3.28 -21.62 10.38
CA ASP A 166 -2.00 -21.18 10.96
C ASP A 166 -1.30 -22.38 11.61
N ALA A 167 -0.70 -23.23 10.76
CA ALA A 167 -0.07 -24.48 11.17
C ALA A 167 1.09 -24.31 12.18
N GLN A 168 1.65 -23.12 12.29
CA GLN A 168 2.72 -22.78 13.24
C GLN A 168 2.48 -21.41 13.85
N ALA A 169 2.36 -21.33 15.16
CA ALA A 169 2.21 -20.06 15.88
C ALA A 169 3.38 -19.07 15.63
N SER A 170 4.59 -19.60 15.36
CA SER A 170 5.79 -18.79 15.07
C SER A 170 5.83 -18.21 13.66
N ALA A 171 4.94 -18.67 12.75
CA ALA A 171 4.89 -18.23 11.35
C ALA A 171 3.45 -18.19 10.81
N PRO A 172 2.53 -17.44 11.45
CA PRO A 172 1.13 -17.42 11.07
C PRO A 172 0.95 -16.74 9.71
N LYS A 173 -0.06 -17.20 8.96
CA LYS A 173 -0.51 -16.53 7.72
C LYS A 173 -1.43 -15.35 8.01
N ARG A 174 -2.22 -15.44 9.07
CA ARG A 174 -3.23 -14.45 9.48
C ARG A 174 -4.07 -13.98 8.30
N THR A 175 -4.60 -14.93 7.53
CA THR A 175 -5.50 -14.62 6.41
C THR A 175 -6.80 -14.05 6.97
N ARG A 176 -7.24 -12.90 6.46
CA ARG A 176 -8.45 -12.19 6.88
C ARG A 176 -9.61 -12.40 5.92
N ALA A 177 -9.33 -12.39 4.62
CA ALA A 177 -10.35 -12.60 3.60
C ALA A 177 -9.77 -13.27 2.36
N ILE A 178 -10.57 -14.11 1.73
CA ILE A 178 -10.35 -14.67 0.38
C ILE A 178 -11.65 -14.49 -0.39
N VAL A 179 -11.53 -14.04 -1.64
CA VAL A 179 -12.62 -14.02 -2.63
C VAL A 179 -12.08 -14.58 -3.93
N VAL A 180 -12.83 -15.50 -4.52
CA VAL A 180 -12.51 -16.11 -5.83
C VAL A 180 -13.66 -15.84 -6.78
N VAL A 181 -13.38 -15.20 -7.90
CA VAL A 181 -14.36 -14.89 -8.95
C VAL A 181 -13.94 -15.59 -10.22
N GLN A 182 -14.86 -16.32 -10.86
CA GLN A 182 -14.66 -16.93 -12.18
C GLN A 182 -15.84 -16.61 -13.09
N ASP A 183 -15.57 -16.18 -14.33
CA ASP A 183 -16.59 -15.79 -15.32
C ASP A 183 -17.63 -14.79 -14.77
N GLY A 184 -17.19 -13.89 -13.87
CA GLY A 184 -18.07 -12.91 -13.19
C GLY A 184 -18.81 -13.45 -11.96
N TRP A 185 -18.76 -14.76 -11.67
CA TRP A 185 -19.38 -15.35 -10.49
C TRP A 185 -18.43 -15.39 -9.30
N VAL A 186 -18.89 -14.96 -8.13
CA VAL A 186 -18.21 -15.24 -6.87
C VAL A 186 -18.43 -16.72 -6.55
N ILE A 187 -17.43 -17.53 -6.84
CA ILE A 187 -17.48 -18.99 -6.70
C ILE A 187 -17.08 -19.48 -5.30
N ALA A 188 -16.33 -18.65 -4.57
CA ALA A 188 -15.99 -18.90 -3.18
C ALA A 188 -15.58 -17.60 -2.49
N GLU A 189 -15.94 -17.46 -1.24
CA GLU A 189 -15.42 -16.43 -0.34
C GLU A 189 -15.35 -16.97 1.08
N ARG A 190 -14.37 -16.48 1.83
CA ARG A 190 -14.21 -16.80 3.25
C ARG A 190 -13.56 -15.64 3.98
N TYR A 191 -14.05 -15.40 5.19
CA TYR A 191 -13.63 -14.32 6.08
C TYR A 191 -13.19 -14.90 7.42
N ALA A 192 -12.20 -14.30 8.05
CA ALA A 192 -11.82 -14.60 9.43
C ALA A 192 -12.84 -13.99 10.41
N ASP A 193 -12.87 -14.50 11.62
CA ASP A 193 -13.78 -14.00 12.67
C ASP A 193 -13.67 -12.48 12.81
N GLY A 194 -14.83 -11.81 12.91
CA GLY A 194 -14.91 -10.35 12.99
C GLY A 194 -14.55 -9.58 11.72
N ILE A 195 -14.40 -10.26 10.57
CA ILE A 195 -14.26 -9.66 9.24
C ILE A 195 -15.48 -10.03 8.42
N THR A 196 -16.12 -9.06 7.82
CA THR A 196 -17.30 -9.24 6.95
C THR A 196 -16.96 -9.00 5.48
N PRO A 197 -17.86 -9.34 4.54
CA PRO A 197 -17.70 -9.00 3.14
C PRO A 197 -17.54 -7.50 2.86
N GLU A 198 -18.01 -6.65 3.77
CA GLU A 198 -17.98 -5.19 3.68
C GLU A 198 -16.81 -4.55 4.44
N THR A 199 -16.08 -5.33 5.27
CA THR A 199 -14.95 -4.78 6.06
C THR A 199 -13.82 -4.30 5.16
N PRO A 200 -13.47 -3.00 5.14
CA PRO A 200 -12.32 -2.52 4.40
C PRO A 200 -11.03 -3.05 5.02
N LEU A 201 -10.15 -3.59 4.19
CA LEU A 201 -8.82 -4.06 4.58
C LEU A 201 -7.77 -3.35 3.76
N ILE A 202 -6.63 -3.05 4.39
CA ILE A 202 -5.54 -2.34 3.74
C ILE A 202 -4.93 -3.17 2.61
N GLY A 203 -4.76 -2.54 1.45
CA GLY A 203 -4.12 -3.15 0.29
C GLY A 203 -2.61 -3.00 0.27
N TRP A 204 -2.05 -2.09 1.08
CA TRP A 204 -0.65 -1.70 0.99
C TRP A 204 -0.29 -1.38 -0.47
N SER A 205 0.78 -1.97 -1.00
CA SER A 205 1.24 -1.69 -2.36
C SER A 205 0.28 -2.10 -3.48
N MET A 206 -0.85 -2.75 -3.20
CA MET A 206 -1.93 -2.88 -4.19
C MET A 206 -2.50 -1.51 -4.59
N SER A 207 -2.38 -0.50 -3.72
CA SER A 207 -2.72 0.89 -4.01
C SER A 207 -2.01 1.46 -5.25
N LYS A 208 -0.82 0.95 -5.57
CA LYS A 208 -0.10 1.33 -6.79
C LYS A 208 -0.89 0.99 -8.06
N SER A 209 -1.57 -0.15 -8.06
CA SER A 209 -2.42 -0.55 -9.19
C SER A 209 -3.67 0.33 -9.29
N LEU A 210 -4.26 0.78 -8.15
CA LEU A 210 -5.31 1.81 -8.15
C LEU A 210 -4.79 3.12 -8.76
N THR A 211 -3.58 3.53 -8.38
CA THR A 211 -2.95 4.74 -8.94
C THR A 211 -2.73 4.60 -10.45
N HIS A 212 -2.33 3.42 -10.94
CA HIS A 212 -2.24 3.17 -12.38
C HIS A 212 -3.59 3.42 -13.07
N ALA A 213 -4.70 2.92 -12.51
CA ALA A 213 -6.02 3.15 -13.07
C ALA A 213 -6.39 4.64 -13.09
N LEU A 214 -6.23 5.34 -11.96
CA LEU A 214 -6.54 6.77 -11.84
C LEU A 214 -5.72 7.63 -12.81
N ILE A 215 -4.43 7.35 -12.97
CA ILE A 215 -3.59 8.02 -13.96
C ILE A 215 -4.05 7.71 -15.38
N GLY A 216 -4.52 6.47 -15.63
CA GLY A 216 -5.06 6.09 -16.93
C GLY A 216 -6.29 6.88 -17.33
N ILE A 217 -7.21 7.08 -16.39
CA ILE A 217 -8.39 7.91 -16.58
C ILE A 217 -7.98 9.38 -16.83
N ALA A 218 -7.02 9.90 -16.06
CA ALA A 218 -6.53 11.27 -16.26
C ALA A 218 -5.83 11.46 -17.62
N VAL A 219 -5.16 10.44 -18.12
CA VAL A 219 -4.56 10.48 -19.47
C VAL A 219 -5.64 10.43 -20.55
N GLU A 220 -6.65 9.58 -20.40
CA GLU A 220 -7.78 9.50 -21.34
C GLU A 220 -8.56 10.81 -21.39
N ASN A 221 -8.78 11.44 -20.23
CA ASN A 221 -9.44 12.75 -20.12
C ASN A 221 -8.55 13.94 -20.55
N GLY A 222 -7.32 13.68 -21.01
CA GLY A 222 -6.40 14.74 -21.48
C GLY A 222 -5.77 15.60 -20.40
N GLN A 223 -5.99 15.25 -19.11
CA GLN A 223 -5.42 15.98 -17.95
C GLN A 223 -3.93 15.72 -17.77
N LEU A 224 -3.45 14.56 -18.19
CA LEU A 224 -2.07 14.12 -18.13
C LEU A 224 -1.64 13.50 -19.48
N ARG A 225 -0.33 13.44 -19.73
CA ARG A 225 0.23 12.84 -20.93
C ARG A 225 1.29 11.82 -20.58
N LEU A 226 1.11 10.57 -21.05
CA LEU A 226 1.93 9.42 -20.65
C LEU A 226 3.42 9.59 -20.95
N ASN A 227 3.74 10.07 -22.15
CA ASN A 227 5.10 10.14 -22.68
C ASN A 227 5.75 11.52 -22.52
N GLU A 228 5.06 12.47 -21.89
CA GLU A 228 5.62 13.79 -21.61
C GLU A 228 6.25 13.83 -20.21
N PRO A 229 7.27 14.63 -20.01
CA PRO A 229 7.83 14.88 -18.68
C PRO A 229 6.78 15.37 -17.70
N LEU A 230 6.85 14.88 -16.47
CA LEU A 230 6.00 15.38 -15.41
C LEU A 230 6.55 16.70 -14.89
N SER A 231 5.79 17.79 -15.05
CA SER A 231 6.17 19.11 -14.56
C SER A 231 5.96 19.18 -13.04
N LEU A 232 7.05 19.20 -12.28
CA LEU A 232 7.04 19.39 -10.83
C LEU A 232 7.88 20.61 -10.43
N PRO A 233 7.44 21.41 -9.45
CA PRO A 233 8.21 22.57 -8.98
C PRO A 233 9.62 22.20 -8.49
N GLU A 234 9.78 20.98 -7.94
CA GLU A 234 11.07 20.47 -7.42
C GLU A 234 12.08 20.17 -8.53
N TRP A 235 11.65 20.06 -9.79
CA TRP A 235 12.47 19.73 -10.95
C TRP A 235 12.69 20.92 -11.89
N GLY A 236 12.36 22.15 -11.45
CA GLY A 236 12.33 23.35 -12.28
C GLY A 236 13.67 23.98 -12.70
N ASN A 237 14.81 23.42 -12.31
CA ASN A 237 16.15 23.94 -12.67
C ASN A 237 16.60 23.43 -14.04
N ASN A 238 17.06 24.33 -14.92
CA ASN A 238 17.48 24.04 -16.30
C ASN A 238 18.56 22.95 -16.46
N ASN A 239 19.27 22.57 -15.40
CA ASN A 239 20.30 21.53 -15.39
C ASN A 239 19.86 20.26 -14.63
N ASP A 240 18.59 20.10 -14.32
CA ASP A 240 18.09 18.96 -13.57
C ASP A 240 17.55 17.88 -14.53
N ASP A 241 18.31 16.80 -14.68
CA ASP A 241 17.92 15.67 -15.53
C ASP A 241 16.61 14.97 -15.11
N ARG A 242 16.10 15.25 -13.90
CA ARG A 242 14.78 14.77 -13.44
C ARG A 242 13.64 15.34 -14.29
N GLN A 243 13.85 16.47 -14.95
CA GLN A 243 12.90 17.03 -15.94
C GLN A 243 12.61 16.09 -17.11
N LYS A 244 13.46 15.08 -17.37
CA LYS A 244 13.26 14.08 -18.43
C LYS A 244 12.38 12.91 -18.00
N ILE A 245 11.98 12.88 -16.72
CA ILE A 245 11.17 11.79 -16.18
C ILE A 245 9.71 11.96 -16.61
N THR A 246 9.20 10.99 -17.39
CA THR A 246 7.81 10.96 -17.85
C THR A 246 6.91 10.19 -16.90
N LEU A 247 5.60 10.29 -17.08
CA LEU A 247 4.63 9.45 -16.38
C LEU A 247 4.90 7.96 -16.61
N ASP A 248 5.23 7.56 -17.85
CA ASP A 248 5.57 6.17 -18.19
C ASP A 248 6.76 5.67 -17.38
N HIS A 249 7.82 6.47 -17.23
CA HIS A 249 8.98 6.11 -16.42
C HIS A 249 8.61 5.87 -14.95
N LEU A 250 7.73 6.69 -14.38
CA LEU A 250 7.26 6.55 -13.00
C LEU A 250 6.38 5.30 -12.84
N LEU A 251 5.40 5.09 -13.74
CA LEU A 251 4.51 3.92 -13.72
C LEU A 251 5.28 2.60 -13.90
N ARG A 252 6.35 2.60 -14.69
CA ARG A 252 7.17 1.42 -14.97
C ARG A 252 8.28 1.18 -13.96
N MET A 253 8.43 2.04 -12.95
CA MET A 253 9.50 1.94 -11.93
C MET A 253 10.91 2.04 -12.52
N ASN A 254 11.11 2.83 -13.57
CA ASN A 254 12.40 3.07 -14.20
C ASN A 254 12.74 4.57 -14.33
N SER A 255 12.30 5.35 -13.33
CA SER A 255 12.58 6.79 -13.25
C SER A 255 14.06 7.12 -13.02
N GLY A 256 14.86 6.18 -12.51
CA GLY A 256 16.24 6.42 -12.11
C GLY A 256 16.42 7.15 -10.77
N LEU A 257 15.32 7.55 -10.11
CA LEU A 257 15.39 8.14 -8.77
C LEU A 257 15.84 7.08 -7.74
N ARG A 258 16.76 7.46 -6.87
CA ARG A 258 17.15 6.62 -5.73
C ARG A 258 16.01 6.59 -4.72
N PHE A 259 15.67 5.40 -4.25
CA PHE A 259 14.70 5.24 -3.18
C PHE A 259 14.94 3.92 -2.44
N ASP A 260 15.15 3.99 -1.13
CA ASP A 260 15.31 2.82 -0.28
C ASP A 260 13.94 2.28 0.14
N GLU A 261 13.53 1.17 -0.48
CA GLU A 261 12.22 0.53 -0.29
C GLU A 261 12.22 -0.52 0.85
N ARG A 262 13.26 -0.61 1.68
CA ARG A 262 13.35 -1.61 2.75
C ARG A 262 12.35 -1.34 3.88
N SER A 263 11.21 -2.02 3.89
CA SER A 263 10.12 -1.82 4.86
C SER A 263 10.48 -2.14 6.33
N ARG A 264 11.58 -2.86 6.56
CA ARG A 264 12.05 -3.21 7.91
C ARG A 264 13.28 -2.43 8.36
N SER A 265 13.73 -1.47 7.57
CA SER A 265 14.82 -0.56 7.93
C SER A 265 14.24 0.79 8.29
N LEU A 266 14.45 1.22 9.52
CA LEU A 266 13.94 2.50 10.04
C LEU A 266 14.56 3.71 9.35
N ASP A 267 15.75 3.54 8.80
CA ASP A 267 16.49 4.59 8.08
C ASP A 267 16.15 4.57 6.57
N SER A 268 15.19 3.72 6.13
CA SER A 268 14.79 3.67 4.73
C SER A 268 13.93 4.85 4.34
N ASP A 269 14.04 5.27 3.07
CA ASP A 269 13.20 6.33 2.52
C ASP A 269 11.71 5.99 2.62
N LEU A 270 11.35 4.70 2.48
CA LEU A 270 9.97 4.23 2.63
C LEU A 270 9.42 4.50 4.04
N VAL A 271 10.15 4.09 5.09
CA VAL A 271 9.67 4.25 6.47
C VAL A 271 9.64 5.72 6.84
N GLN A 272 10.67 6.49 6.50
CA GLN A 272 10.68 7.93 6.71
C GLN A 272 9.49 8.61 6.01
N MET A 273 9.29 8.35 4.72
CA MET A 273 8.20 8.92 3.93
C MET A 273 6.82 8.64 4.54
N LEU A 274 6.56 7.40 4.97
CA LEU A 274 5.26 6.98 5.48
C LEU A 274 4.99 7.39 6.93
N THR A 275 6.03 7.72 7.73
CA THR A 275 5.87 7.94 9.17
C THR A 275 6.35 9.28 9.69
N GLN A 276 7.12 10.04 8.90
CA GLN A 276 7.76 11.27 9.36
C GLN A 276 7.59 12.46 8.42
N GLU A 277 7.11 12.22 7.18
CA GLU A 277 6.98 13.27 6.18
C GLU A 277 5.53 13.75 6.04
N ALA A 278 5.36 15.06 6.06
CA ALA A 278 4.04 15.67 5.92
C ALA A 278 3.53 15.65 4.47
N ASN A 279 4.44 15.63 3.48
CA ASN A 279 4.15 15.56 2.05
C ASN A 279 5.00 14.48 1.40
N THR A 280 4.38 13.32 1.21
CA THR A 280 5.04 12.13 0.69
C THR A 280 5.50 12.29 -0.76
N GLY A 281 4.74 13.00 -1.58
CA GLY A 281 5.08 13.28 -2.98
C GLY A 281 6.28 14.23 -3.11
N THR A 282 6.31 15.31 -2.31
CA THR A 282 7.45 16.25 -2.28
C THR A 282 8.71 15.58 -1.75
N PHE A 283 8.60 14.76 -0.70
CA PHE A 283 9.76 14.00 -0.20
C PHE A 283 10.36 13.11 -1.30
N ALA A 284 9.49 12.38 -2.00
CA ALA A 284 9.91 11.47 -3.05
C ALA A 284 10.51 12.18 -4.28
N SER A 285 9.93 13.34 -4.69
CA SER A 285 10.41 14.11 -5.84
C SER A 285 11.79 14.77 -5.59
N LYS A 286 12.15 15.00 -4.33
CA LYS A 286 13.46 15.53 -3.94
C LYS A 286 14.58 14.49 -3.92
N GLN A 287 14.27 13.21 -4.08
CA GLN A 287 15.29 12.17 -4.09
C GLN A 287 16.25 12.35 -5.27
N PRO A 288 17.54 12.03 -5.08
CA PRO A 288 18.55 12.23 -6.12
C PRO A 288 18.33 11.25 -7.29
N LEU A 289 18.63 11.73 -8.50
CA LEU A 289 18.71 10.89 -9.69
C LEU A 289 20.08 10.20 -9.71
N THR A 290 20.11 8.89 -9.57
CA THR A 290 21.35 8.09 -9.55
C THR A 290 21.37 7.00 -10.61
N GLY A 291 20.22 6.66 -11.16
CA GLY A 291 20.06 5.67 -12.23
C GLY A 291 19.73 6.33 -13.57
N ARG A 292 19.74 5.52 -14.62
CA ARG A 292 19.42 5.97 -15.99
C ARG A 292 17.91 5.94 -16.22
N VAL A 293 17.33 7.09 -16.51
CA VAL A 293 15.90 7.24 -16.83
C VAL A 293 15.51 6.32 -17.98
N GLY A 294 14.41 5.58 -17.84
CA GLY A 294 13.87 4.64 -18.81
C GLY A 294 14.68 3.34 -18.96
N ARG A 295 15.71 3.10 -18.15
CA ARG A 295 16.58 1.91 -18.26
C ARG A 295 16.71 1.13 -16.96
N ASP A 296 17.03 1.81 -15.86
CA ASP A 296 17.35 1.15 -14.60
C ASP A 296 16.07 0.99 -13.78
N TRP A 297 15.65 -0.24 -13.62
CA TRP A 297 14.42 -0.59 -12.91
C TRP A 297 14.69 -0.72 -11.41
N SER A 298 13.92 0.01 -10.60
CA SER A 298 13.93 -0.08 -9.14
C SER A 298 12.53 0.13 -8.60
N TYR A 299 12.00 -0.87 -7.89
CA TYR A 299 10.68 -0.75 -7.26
C TYR A 299 10.70 0.36 -6.21
N SER A 300 9.72 1.27 -6.26
CA SER A 300 9.70 2.48 -5.42
C SER A 300 8.28 2.92 -5.09
N SER A 301 7.97 3.02 -3.79
CA SER A 301 6.76 3.68 -3.30
C SER A 301 6.82 5.19 -3.51
N GLY A 302 8.01 5.78 -3.49
CA GLY A 302 8.22 7.20 -3.78
C GLY A 302 7.71 7.58 -5.16
N THR A 303 8.03 6.78 -6.18
CA THR A 303 7.60 7.03 -7.57
C THR A 303 6.08 7.14 -7.69
N THR A 304 5.33 6.30 -6.99
CA THR A 304 3.86 6.34 -7.00
C THR A 304 3.30 7.57 -6.30
N ASN A 305 3.94 8.02 -5.22
CA ASN A 305 3.51 9.25 -4.55
C ASN A 305 3.86 10.50 -5.36
N ILE A 306 4.90 10.46 -6.21
CA ILE A 306 5.17 11.50 -7.22
C ILE A 306 4.02 11.55 -8.24
N LEU A 307 3.51 10.40 -8.72
CA LEU A 307 2.35 10.34 -9.62
C LEU A 307 1.11 10.97 -8.98
N SER A 308 0.83 10.66 -7.72
CA SER A 308 -0.28 11.25 -6.96
C SER A 308 -0.17 12.76 -6.85
N ARG A 309 1.05 13.28 -6.57
CA ARG A 309 1.33 14.71 -6.56
C ARG A 309 1.14 15.34 -7.95
N GLY A 310 1.62 14.69 -9.00
CA GLY A 310 1.43 15.13 -10.38
C GLY A 310 -0.05 15.22 -10.77
N LEU A 311 -0.84 14.23 -10.39
CA LEU A 311 -2.29 14.22 -10.59
C LEU A 311 -2.96 15.41 -9.88
N ARG A 312 -2.60 15.67 -8.61
CA ARG A 312 -3.14 16.81 -7.87
C ARG A 312 -2.83 18.14 -8.54
N LEU A 313 -1.60 18.31 -9.02
CA LEU A 313 -1.19 19.51 -9.74
C LEU A 313 -1.92 19.66 -11.08
N ALA A 314 -2.15 18.56 -11.80
CA ALA A 314 -2.88 18.59 -13.08
C ALA A 314 -4.36 18.91 -12.90
N ILE A 315 -5.01 18.39 -11.87
CA ILE A 315 -6.40 18.72 -11.52
C ILE A 315 -6.52 20.17 -11.04
N ASN A 316 -5.50 20.67 -10.34
CA ASN A 316 -5.40 22.05 -9.82
C ASN A 316 -6.64 22.54 -9.05
N ASN A 317 -7.34 21.61 -8.41
CA ASN A 317 -8.52 21.84 -7.56
C ASN A 317 -8.55 20.77 -6.48
N ASP A 318 -8.31 21.15 -5.23
CA ASP A 318 -8.20 20.20 -4.13
C ASP A 318 -9.50 19.41 -3.87
N PRO A 319 -10.69 20.01 -3.80
CA PRO A 319 -11.94 19.27 -3.71
C PRO A 319 -12.12 18.24 -4.84
N ALA A 320 -11.89 18.61 -6.09
CA ALA A 320 -11.96 17.72 -7.24
C ALA A 320 -10.91 16.61 -7.17
N TYR A 321 -9.69 16.90 -6.69
CA TYR A 321 -8.67 15.89 -6.49
C TYR A 321 -9.08 14.85 -5.42
N TRP A 322 -9.71 15.30 -4.32
CA TRP A 322 -10.13 14.38 -3.26
C TRP A 322 -11.36 13.56 -3.64
N SER A 323 -12.25 14.06 -4.51
CA SER A 323 -13.36 13.28 -5.06
C SER A 323 -12.94 12.35 -6.19
N TYR A 324 -11.86 12.66 -6.90
CA TYR A 324 -11.44 11.99 -8.13
C TYR A 324 -11.40 10.46 -8.07
N PRO A 325 -10.80 9.79 -7.05
CA PRO A 325 -10.80 8.34 -6.99
C PRO A 325 -12.20 7.73 -6.87
N TYR A 326 -13.12 8.45 -6.26
CA TYR A 326 -14.50 8.01 -6.03
C TYR A 326 -15.32 8.16 -7.30
N GLU A 327 -15.36 9.35 -7.87
CA GLU A 327 -16.16 9.68 -9.03
C GLU A 327 -15.69 8.93 -10.29
N GLU A 328 -14.39 8.84 -10.47
CA GLU A 328 -13.83 8.31 -11.71
C GLU A 328 -13.57 6.80 -11.70
N LEU A 329 -13.41 6.20 -10.51
CA LEU A 329 -13.05 4.78 -10.43
C LEU A 329 -13.95 3.98 -9.49
N PHE A 330 -14.07 4.37 -8.20
CA PHE A 330 -14.69 3.50 -7.22
C PHE A 330 -16.20 3.36 -7.42
N GLU A 331 -16.91 4.46 -7.59
CA GLU A 331 -18.37 4.47 -7.82
C GLU A 331 -18.74 3.80 -9.15
N PRO A 332 -18.11 4.11 -10.29
CA PRO A 332 -18.41 3.47 -11.56
C PRO A 332 -18.32 1.96 -11.55
N ILE A 333 -17.41 1.38 -10.75
CA ILE A 333 -17.25 -0.08 -10.66
C ILE A 333 -17.84 -0.69 -9.38
N GLY A 334 -18.55 0.10 -8.58
CA GLY A 334 -19.25 -0.38 -7.37
C GLY A 334 -18.32 -0.75 -6.20
N MET A 335 -17.16 -0.14 -6.08
CA MET A 335 -16.25 -0.29 -4.94
C MET A 335 -16.68 0.59 -3.76
N ASN A 336 -17.84 0.30 -3.17
CA ASN A 336 -18.51 1.16 -2.20
C ASN A 336 -17.79 1.28 -0.85
N THR A 337 -16.90 0.35 -0.51
CA THR A 337 -16.12 0.38 0.72
C THR A 337 -14.72 0.96 0.53
N ALA A 338 -14.33 1.26 -0.72
CA ALA A 338 -12.99 1.71 -1.05
C ALA A 338 -12.74 3.16 -0.61
N TYR A 339 -11.55 3.41 -0.10
CA TYR A 339 -11.02 4.76 0.13
C TYR A 339 -9.50 4.78 -0.01
N LEU A 340 -8.97 5.96 -0.34
CA LEU A 340 -7.55 6.23 -0.45
C LEU A 340 -7.20 7.36 0.52
N GLU A 341 -6.27 7.09 1.43
CA GLU A 341 -5.96 8.01 2.51
C GLU A 341 -4.88 9.02 2.11
N THR A 342 -4.93 10.19 2.75
CA THR A 342 -4.00 11.28 2.49
C THR A 342 -2.88 11.37 3.54
N ASP A 343 -1.78 12.01 3.15
CA ASP A 343 -0.79 12.56 4.07
C ASP A 343 -1.27 13.86 4.73
N ALA A 344 -0.44 14.47 5.59
CA ALA A 344 -0.81 15.70 6.30
C ALA A 344 -1.04 16.90 5.37
N SER A 345 -0.47 16.89 4.18
CA SER A 345 -0.62 17.95 3.16
C SER A 345 -1.85 17.78 2.28
N GLY A 346 -2.58 16.67 2.41
CA GLY A 346 -3.75 16.33 1.61
C GLY A 346 -3.45 15.62 0.29
N ASN A 347 -2.19 15.21 0.01
CA ASN A 347 -1.92 14.30 -1.11
C ASN A 347 -2.27 12.87 -0.73
N PHE A 348 -2.87 12.12 -1.63
CA PHE A 348 -3.06 10.68 -1.42
C PHE A 348 -1.71 9.98 -1.27
N VAL A 349 -1.58 9.14 -0.24
CA VAL A 349 -0.46 8.21 -0.09
C VAL A 349 -0.73 7.00 -0.99
N ALA A 350 -0.74 7.29 -2.28
CA ALA A 350 -1.22 6.42 -3.35
C ALA A 350 -0.37 5.16 -3.55
N SER A 351 0.81 5.12 -2.94
CA SER A 351 1.67 3.93 -2.95
C SER A 351 1.22 2.83 -2.00
N SER A 352 0.41 3.15 -0.94
CA SER A 352 0.33 2.26 0.23
C SER A 352 -1.00 2.28 0.99
N LEU A 353 -1.76 3.37 0.98
CA LEU A 353 -2.86 3.55 1.91
C LEU A 353 -4.25 3.46 1.23
N GLY A 354 -4.41 2.56 0.29
CA GLY A 354 -5.70 2.16 -0.25
C GLY A 354 -6.33 1.06 0.61
N TRP A 355 -7.60 1.24 0.92
CA TRP A 355 -8.43 0.33 1.69
C TRP A 355 -9.68 -0.04 0.89
N ALA A 356 -10.08 -1.28 0.93
CA ALA A 356 -11.34 -1.74 0.37
C ALA A 356 -11.68 -3.13 0.92
N SER A 357 -12.93 -3.54 0.83
CA SER A 357 -13.34 -4.90 1.13
C SER A 357 -12.73 -5.89 0.12
N ALA A 358 -12.64 -7.16 0.49
CA ALA A 358 -12.13 -8.18 -0.42
C ALA A 358 -12.97 -8.28 -1.70
N ARG A 359 -14.27 -8.06 -1.61
CA ARG A 359 -15.18 -8.00 -2.77
C ARG A 359 -14.85 -6.81 -3.67
N ASP A 360 -14.56 -5.64 -3.12
CA ASP A 360 -14.20 -4.45 -3.89
C ASP A 360 -12.84 -4.60 -4.57
N TRP A 361 -11.84 -5.16 -3.89
CA TRP A 361 -10.58 -5.53 -4.52
C TRP A 361 -10.76 -6.53 -5.67
N ALA A 362 -11.75 -7.43 -5.56
CA ALA A 362 -12.06 -8.36 -6.66
C ALA A 362 -12.75 -7.64 -7.83
N ARG A 363 -13.63 -6.65 -7.59
CA ARG A 363 -14.20 -5.79 -8.65
C ARG A 363 -13.10 -5.07 -9.41
N PHE A 364 -12.13 -4.51 -8.69
CA PHE A 364 -10.97 -3.89 -9.31
C PHE A 364 -10.15 -4.87 -10.18
N GLY A 365 -9.93 -6.08 -9.70
CA GLY A 365 -9.29 -7.15 -10.49
C GLY A 365 -10.08 -7.51 -11.75
N LEU A 366 -11.42 -7.56 -11.65
CA LEU A 366 -12.32 -7.83 -12.78
C LEU A 366 -12.30 -6.72 -13.83
N LEU A 367 -12.17 -5.45 -13.42
CA LEU A 367 -12.00 -4.34 -14.38
C LEU A 367 -10.81 -4.60 -15.32
N TYR A 368 -9.68 -5.03 -14.76
CA TYR A 368 -8.49 -5.36 -15.57
C TYR A 368 -8.66 -6.66 -16.36
N LEU A 369 -9.28 -7.68 -15.77
CA LEU A 369 -9.60 -8.93 -16.47
C LEU A 369 -10.46 -8.67 -17.70
N ASN A 370 -11.42 -7.76 -17.60
CA ASN A 370 -12.37 -7.38 -18.64
C ASN A 370 -11.84 -6.25 -19.56
N GLN A 371 -10.52 -6.06 -19.62
CA GLN A 371 -9.89 -5.08 -20.50
C GLN A 371 -10.41 -3.64 -20.29
N GLY A 372 -10.70 -3.28 -19.04
CA GLY A 372 -11.15 -1.95 -18.66
C GLY A 372 -12.65 -1.70 -18.82
N VAL A 373 -13.43 -2.71 -19.19
CA VAL A 373 -14.89 -2.61 -19.35
C VAL A 373 -15.61 -3.01 -18.06
N TRP A 374 -16.58 -2.22 -17.64
CA TRP A 374 -17.47 -2.50 -16.52
C TRP A 374 -18.92 -2.14 -16.89
N ASN A 375 -19.83 -3.10 -16.79
CA ASN A 375 -21.26 -2.95 -17.18
C ASN A 375 -21.46 -2.33 -18.58
N GLY A 376 -20.64 -2.74 -19.55
CA GLY A 376 -20.68 -2.21 -20.92
C GLY A 376 -20.00 -0.85 -21.12
N LEU A 377 -19.58 -0.18 -20.04
CA LEU A 377 -18.86 1.09 -20.10
C LEU A 377 -17.34 0.85 -20.09
N GLN A 378 -16.63 1.55 -20.95
CA GLN A 378 -15.15 1.56 -20.97
C GLN A 378 -14.66 2.55 -19.90
N ILE A 379 -14.24 2.04 -18.75
CA ILE A 379 -13.69 2.84 -17.63
C ILE A 379 -12.19 3.11 -17.85
N LEU A 380 -11.46 2.11 -18.35
CA LEU A 380 -10.04 2.22 -18.70
C LEU A 380 -9.87 1.82 -20.17
N PRO A 381 -9.14 2.57 -20.99
CA PRO A 381 -8.84 2.14 -22.35
C PRO A 381 -8.21 0.73 -22.37
N LYS A 382 -8.56 -0.08 -23.36
CA LYS A 382 -7.95 -1.41 -23.54
C LYS A 382 -6.42 -1.32 -23.66
N SER A 383 -5.92 -0.30 -24.36
CA SER A 383 -4.50 0.00 -24.46
C SER A 383 -3.84 0.26 -23.10
N TRP A 384 -4.58 0.86 -22.16
CA TRP A 384 -4.09 1.11 -20.81
C TRP A 384 -3.94 -0.17 -20.00
N VAL A 385 -4.90 -1.11 -20.11
CA VAL A 385 -4.76 -2.43 -19.52
C VAL A 385 -3.58 -3.18 -20.14
N GLN A 386 -3.38 -3.09 -21.45
CA GLN A 386 -2.22 -3.66 -22.12
C GLN A 386 -0.91 -3.02 -21.64
N HIS A 387 -0.90 -1.71 -21.38
CA HIS A 387 0.24 -1.00 -20.78
C HIS A 387 0.61 -1.58 -19.42
N ALA A 388 -0.39 -1.89 -18.56
CA ALA A 388 -0.18 -2.50 -17.24
C ALA A 388 0.60 -3.82 -17.31
N VAL A 389 0.31 -4.65 -18.32
CA VAL A 389 0.86 -6.01 -18.44
C VAL A 389 2.03 -6.11 -19.44
N THR A 390 2.42 -4.99 -20.07
CA THR A 390 3.62 -4.91 -20.91
C THR A 390 4.86 -4.77 -20.02
N SER A 391 5.82 -5.67 -20.20
CA SER A 391 7.01 -5.74 -19.35
C SER A 391 7.82 -4.43 -19.34
N SER A 392 8.09 -3.90 -18.17
CA SER A 392 9.00 -2.78 -17.97
C SER A 392 10.44 -3.18 -18.26
N LYS A 393 11.16 -2.29 -18.96
CA LYS A 393 12.58 -2.46 -19.24
C LYS A 393 13.37 -2.52 -17.92
N GLY A 394 14.30 -3.46 -17.82
CA GLY A 394 15.08 -3.69 -16.61
C GLY A 394 14.40 -4.60 -15.56
N SER A 395 13.09 -4.83 -15.61
CA SER A 395 12.35 -5.65 -14.62
C SER A 395 12.57 -7.16 -14.76
N LYS A 396 13.36 -7.63 -15.74
CA LYS A 396 13.57 -9.05 -16.06
C LYS A 396 12.24 -9.80 -16.32
N LYS A 397 11.29 -9.14 -16.97
CA LYS A 397 9.93 -9.63 -17.28
C LYS A 397 9.08 -9.95 -16.04
N GLY A 398 9.38 -9.34 -14.89
CA GLY A 398 8.65 -9.55 -13.64
C GLY A 398 7.69 -8.43 -13.25
N TYR A 399 7.72 -7.30 -13.98
CA TYR A 399 6.91 -6.11 -13.68
C TYR A 399 6.49 -5.40 -14.97
N GLY A 400 5.26 -4.91 -14.99
CA GLY A 400 4.72 -4.07 -16.03
C GLY A 400 4.69 -2.59 -15.62
N ALA A 401 3.52 -1.97 -15.66
CA ALA A 401 3.28 -0.65 -15.09
C ALA A 401 2.36 -0.79 -13.87
N HIS A 402 2.92 -0.70 -12.67
CA HIS A 402 2.24 -0.90 -11.38
C HIS A 402 1.53 -2.26 -11.21
N TRP A 403 1.89 -3.24 -12.02
CA TRP A 403 1.45 -4.62 -11.93
C TRP A 403 2.61 -5.60 -12.00
N TRP A 404 2.58 -6.65 -11.20
CA TRP A 404 3.53 -7.75 -11.23
C TRP A 404 3.14 -8.77 -12.28
N LEU A 405 4.11 -9.23 -13.06
CA LEU A 405 3.88 -10.21 -14.14
C LEU A 405 4.34 -11.60 -13.72
N SER A 406 3.61 -12.62 -14.19
CA SER A 406 4.03 -14.01 -14.02
C SER A 406 5.11 -14.38 -15.03
N SER A 407 6.13 -15.08 -14.52
CA SER A 407 7.24 -15.58 -15.33
C SER A 407 7.73 -16.91 -14.77
N LYS A 408 8.51 -17.68 -15.56
CA LYS A 408 9.12 -18.94 -15.05
C LYS A 408 9.92 -18.74 -13.76
N ARG A 409 10.54 -17.58 -13.62
CA ARG A 409 11.35 -17.25 -12.45
C ARG A 409 10.51 -16.83 -11.23
N ARG A 410 9.46 -16.04 -11.46
CA ARG A 410 8.70 -15.43 -10.36
C ARG A 410 7.54 -16.31 -9.90
N ARG A 411 6.81 -16.91 -10.86
CA ARG A 411 5.59 -17.70 -10.59
C ARG A 411 5.51 -18.90 -11.54
N PRO A 412 6.34 -19.92 -11.29
CA PRO A 412 6.48 -21.08 -12.18
C PRO A 412 5.18 -21.85 -12.37
N ASP A 413 4.33 -21.93 -11.34
CA ASP A 413 3.14 -22.78 -11.31
C ASP A 413 1.87 -22.07 -11.81
N LEU A 414 1.97 -20.76 -12.13
CA LEU A 414 0.85 -19.97 -12.67
C LEU A 414 0.92 -19.82 -14.19
N PRO A 415 -0.25 -19.68 -14.87
CA PRO A 415 -0.31 -19.34 -16.29
C PRO A 415 0.52 -18.08 -16.62
N ARG A 416 1.09 -18.04 -17.82
CA ARG A 416 1.99 -16.95 -18.23
C ARG A 416 1.28 -15.63 -18.46
N ASP A 417 0.01 -15.67 -18.76
CA ASP A 417 -0.87 -14.52 -18.94
C ASP A 417 -1.34 -13.92 -17.60
N SER A 418 -1.04 -14.58 -16.48
CA SER A 418 -1.44 -14.06 -15.16
C SER A 418 -0.56 -12.89 -14.71
N TYR A 419 -1.19 -11.96 -14.01
CA TYR A 419 -0.57 -10.80 -13.40
C TYR A 419 -1.21 -10.47 -12.06
N SER A 420 -0.55 -9.68 -11.22
CA SER A 420 -1.04 -9.45 -9.86
C SER A 420 -0.73 -8.04 -9.35
N ALA A 421 -1.64 -7.50 -8.54
CA ALA A 421 -1.34 -6.45 -7.59
C ALA A 421 -0.96 -7.10 -6.26
N GLU A 422 0.15 -6.67 -5.66
CA GLU A 422 0.68 -7.27 -4.44
C GLU A 422 1.01 -6.21 -3.41
N GLY A 423 0.70 -6.48 -2.14
CA GLY A 423 0.97 -5.61 -1.02
C GLY A 423 1.78 -6.29 0.09
N TYR A 424 2.30 -5.47 0.98
CA TYR A 424 3.00 -5.89 2.19
C TYR A 424 2.11 -6.86 2.99
N GLU A 425 2.70 -7.80 3.70
CA GLU A 425 2.01 -8.81 4.51
C GLU A 425 1.10 -9.76 3.72
N GLY A 426 1.36 -9.91 2.40
CA GLY A 426 0.72 -10.90 1.56
C GLY A 426 -0.63 -10.49 0.98
N GLN A 427 -0.91 -9.19 0.87
CA GLN A 427 -2.07 -8.72 0.11
C GLN A 427 -1.91 -9.11 -1.35
N LEU A 428 -2.97 -9.57 -1.98
CA LEU A 428 -2.93 -10.11 -3.34
C LEU A 428 -4.25 -9.90 -4.07
N ILE A 429 -4.16 -9.37 -5.28
CA ILE A 429 -5.12 -9.57 -6.36
C ILE A 429 -4.37 -10.33 -7.45
N LEU A 430 -4.79 -11.54 -7.75
CA LEU A 430 -4.26 -12.34 -8.85
C LEU A 430 -5.29 -12.40 -9.97
N VAL A 431 -4.94 -11.90 -11.14
CA VAL A 431 -5.77 -11.95 -12.35
C VAL A 431 -5.21 -13.01 -13.30
N VAL A 432 -6.07 -13.93 -13.74
CA VAL A 432 -5.70 -15.06 -14.59
C VAL A 432 -6.62 -15.13 -15.82
N PRO A 433 -6.28 -14.45 -16.92
CA PRO A 433 -7.12 -14.35 -18.11
C PRO A 433 -7.52 -15.69 -18.71
N SER A 434 -6.59 -16.64 -18.86
CA SER A 434 -6.86 -17.99 -19.39
C SER A 434 -7.86 -18.82 -18.58
N TYR A 435 -8.11 -18.41 -17.31
CA TYR A 435 -9.14 -19.02 -16.44
C TYR A 435 -10.35 -18.09 -16.25
N LYS A 436 -10.35 -16.88 -16.83
CA LYS A 436 -11.31 -15.81 -16.53
C LYS A 436 -11.54 -15.63 -15.02
N THR A 437 -10.46 -15.63 -14.26
CA THR A 437 -10.48 -15.72 -12.82
C THR A 437 -9.76 -14.54 -12.18
N VAL A 438 -10.35 -14.02 -11.09
CA VAL A 438 -9.71 -13.13 -10.13
C VAL A 438 -9.70 -13.79 -8.76
N ILE A 439 -8.55 -13.79 -8.11
CA ILE A 439 -8.36 -14.30 -6.76
C ILE A 439 -7.85 -13.17 -5.90
N VAL A 440 -8.57 -12.86 -4.83
CA VAL A 440 -8.16 -11.90 -3.80
C VAL A 440 -7.81 -12.64 -2.53
N ARG A 441 -6.70 -12.26 -1.92
CA ARG A 441 -6.36 -12.63 -0.55
C ARG A 441 -5.89 -11.41 0.21
N LEU A 442 -6.51 -11.16 1.36
CA LEU A 442 -6.12 -10.14 2.31
C LEU A 442 -5.73 -10.77 3.65
N GLY A 443 -4.76 -10.20 4.34
CA GLY A 443 -4.30 -10.73 5.61
C GLY A 443 -3.16 -9.91 6.20
N GLN A 444 -2.61 -10.40 7.33
CA GLN A 444 -1.50 -9.76 8.03
C GLN A 444 -0.41 -10.82 8.27
N THR A 445 0.32 -11.18 7.22
CA THR A 445 1.35 -12.21 7.28
C THR A 445 2.70 -11.62 7.70
N PRO A 446 3.14 -11.82 8.94
CA PRO A 446 4.31 -11.10 9.47
C PRO A 446 5.64 -11.61 8.87
N LYS A 447 5.68 -12.86 8.43
CA LYS A 447 6.85 -13.45 7.77
C LYS A 447 6.50 -13.79 6.33
N ARG A 448 7.21 -13.22 5.36
CA ARG A 448 6.99 -13.45 3.93
C ARG A 448 7.02 -14.95 3.55
N SER A 449 7.79 -15.76 4.26
CA SER A 449 7.86 -17.21 4.03
C SER A 449 6.60 -17.98 4.42
N SER A 450 5.72 -17.40 5.26
CA SER A 450 4.49 -18.05 5.73
C SER A 450 3.39 -18.11 4.67
N PHE A 451 3.44 -17.25 3.66
CA PHE A 451 2.47 -17.23 2.56
C PHE A 451 3.18 -17.18 1.20
N ASN A 452 2.91 -18.16 0.36
CA ASN A 452 3.44 -18.25 -0.99
C ASN A 452 2.34 -18.05 -2.03
N PRO A 453 2.25 -16.85 -2.66
CA PRO A 453 1.21 -16.54 -3.62
C PRO A 453 1.21 -17.43 -4.87
N ASN A 454 2.37 -17.96 -5.29
CA ASN A 454 2.47 -18.90 -6.42
C ASN A 454 1.77 -20.22 -6.11
N LYS A 455 2.11 -20.84 -4.98
CA LYS A 455 1.49 -22.11 -4.56
C LYS A 455 0.00 -21.91 -4.20
N PHE A 456 -0.35 -20.78 -3.59
CA PHE A 456 -1.73 -20.46 -3.27
C PHE A 456 -2.59 -20.35 -4.54
N GLY A 457 -2.18 -19.53 -5.50
CA GLY A 457 -2.88 -19.37 -6.77
C GLY A 457 -2.99 -20.70 -7.55
N ALA A 458 -1.88 -21.45 -7.67
CA ALA A 458 -1.87 -22.73 -8.35
C ALA A 458 -2.82 -23.75 -7.68
N SER A 459 -2.86 -23.79 -6.35
CA SER A 459 -3.78 -24.66 -5.61
C SER A 459 -5.25 -24.35 -5.90
N LEU A 460 -5.64 -23.07 -5.95
CA LEU A 460 -7.00 -22.66 -6.30
C LEU A 460 -7.31 -22.97 -7.77
N LEU A 461 -6.41 -22.63 -8.69
CA LEU A 461 -6.59 -22.91 -10.12
C LEU A 461 -6.70 -24.39 -10.44
N SER A 462 -6.08 -25.28 -9.64
CA SER A 462 -6.23 -26.73 -9.80
C SER A 462 -7.65 -27.26 -9.57
N ALA A 463 -8.50 -26.46 -8.90
CA ALA A 463 -9.91 -26.75 -8.68
C ALA A 463 -10.81 -26.24 -9.81
N LEU A 464 -10.26 -25.41 -10.73
CA LEU A 464 -10.96 -24.73 -11.79
C LEU A 464 -10.60 -25.34 -13.14
N THR A 465 -11.49 -25.23 -14.12
CA THR A 465 -11.20 -25.63 -15.50
C THR A 465 -10.84 -24.40 -16.31
N PRO A 466 -9.73 -24.41 -17.06
CA PRO A 466 -9.43 -23.35 -18.01
C PRO A 466 -10.55 -23.23 -19.03
N LYS A 467 -10.82 -22.03 -19.48
CA LYS A 467 -11.72 -21.83 -20.63
C LYS A 467 -10.96 -22.16 -21.90
N LYS A 468 -11.54 -23.08 -22.70
CA LYS A 468 -11.07 -23.37 -24.05
C LYS A 468 -11.29 -22.17 -24.97
#